data_d7d32f865645af82b1e452c945ab7161
#
_entry.id   d7d32f865645af82b1e452c945ab7161
#
_cell.length_a   1.000
_cell.length_b   1.000
_cell.length_c   1.000
_cell.angle_alpha   90.00
_cell.angle_beta   90.00
_cell.angle_gamma   90.00
#
_symmetry.space_group_name_H-M   'P 1'
#
loop_
_entity.id
_entity.type
_entity.pdbx_description
1 polymer ?
#
loop_
_entity_poly.entity_id
_entity_poly.type
_entity_poly.pdbx_seq_one_letter_code
_entity_poly.pdbx_strand_id
1 'polypeptide(L)'
;MKYYLIAGEASGDLHASRLMRELKQRDPQAQFRFYGGDAMKAEGGVLVCHYSKLAYMGFVQVALHLPEILTGMSRCKKDIAAFKPDAVILVDYPGFNLGIAKWVKKNLKAKVFYYISPKIWAWKEYRLKDIRRYVDCMLSILPFEVDYYKKHDYDVTYVGNPTVDELEPLRTENFSREAFCRAHDLNVNQPIIAILAGSRKAEVMGNLPVMLDAAIRFTCHQVVIAGAPGLTADFYQPILDRFRAVPPVKIVFGETYDLLRSAQVAAVTSGTATLETAFLNVPQVVCYQFRGGKLVYKIMELALRRIRYVSLVYLLLDSPAVVELLGPYLTANRLYTELSRIGEDCADRRAMLAEYERMRSILGAPGAPERAAEAISRFLNDK
;
A
#
# COMPACT_ATOMS: atom_id res chain seq x y z
N MET A 1 14.35 15.26 -21.95
CA MET A 1 13.63 14.06 -22.43
C MET A 1 12.12 14.18 -22.23
N LYS A 2 11.34 13.37 -22.95
CA LYS A 2 9.87 13.29 -22.82
C LYS A 2 9.47 12.04 -22.05
N TYR A 3 8.80 12.21 -20.91
CA TYR A 3 8.36 11.14 -20.05
C TYR A 3 6.84 11.05 -20.02
N TYR A 4 6.31 9.85 -20.23
CA TYR A 4 4.88 9.59 -20.06
C TYR A 4 4.65 8.66 -18.89
N LEU A 5 3.97 9.14 -17.84
CA LEU A 5 3.74 8.36 -16.62
C LEU A 5 2.29 7.90 -16.50
N ILE A 6 2.08 6.73 -15.89
CA ILE A 6 0.72 6.22 -15.64
C ILE A 6 0.65 5.66 -14.22
N ALA A 7 -0.10 6.38 -13.37
CA ALA A 7 -0.48 5.96 -12.02
C ALA A 7 -2.01 5.87 -11.93
N GLY A 8 -2.52 4.74 -11.50
CA GLY A 8 -3.95 4.43 -11.53
C GLY A 8 -4.69 4.65 -10.21
N GLU A 9 -4.00 5.05 -9.14
CA GLU A 9 -4.56 5.26 -7.80
C GLU A 9 -3.74 6.27 -6.99
N ALA A 10 -4.28 6.70 -5.84
CA ALA A 10 -3.69 7.76 -5.02
C ALA A 10 -2.26 7.45 -4.54
N SER A 11 -1.97 6.21 -4.13
CA SER A 11 -0.62 5.81 -3.74
C SER A 11 0.36 5.87 -4.91
N GLY A 12 -0.08 5.41 -6.08
CA GLY A 12 0.71 5.51 -7.31
C GLY A 12 0.99 6.95 -7.72
N ASP A 13 0.01 7.86 -7.57
CA ASP A 13 0.16 9.30 -7.82
C ASP A 13 1.23 9.92 -6.91
N LEU A 14 1.20 9.61 -5.62
CA LEU A 14 2.18 10.09 -4.65
C LEU A 14 3.59 9.58 -4.98
N HIS A 15 3.75 8.29 -5.28
CA HIS A 15 5.06 7.72 -5.61
C HIS A 15 5.59 8.25 -6.95
N ALA A 16 4.71 8.41 -7.95
CA ALA A 16 5.06 8.97 -9.24
C ALA A 16 5.46 10.44 -9.15
N SER A 17 4.80 11.24 -8.31
CA SER A 17 5.16 12.66 -8.11
C SER A 17 6.57 12.82 -7.55
N ARG A 18 6.94 12.00 -6.54
CA ARG A 18 8.29 12.00 -5.99
C ARG A 18 9.33 11.59 -7.04
N LEU A 19 9.02 10.57 -7.86
CA LEU A 19 9.88 10.17 -8.98
C LEU A 19 10.02 11.29 -10.03
N MET A 20 8.92 11.99 -10.35
CA MET A 20 8.97 13.14 -11.29
C MET A 20 9.90 14.25 -10.79
N ARG A 21 9.86 14.54 -9.48
CA ARG A 21 10.75 15.52 -8.85
C ARG A 21 12.21 15.16 -9.04
N GLU A 22 12.57 13.90 -8.79
CA GLU A 22 13.94 13.41 -8.94
C GLU A 22 14.40 13.37 -10.41
N LEU A 23 13.51 13.01 -11.33
CA LEU A 23 13.79 13.06 -12.77
C LEU A 23 14.03 14.49 -13.25
N LYS A 24 13.28 15.49 -12.73
CA LYS A 24 13.50 16.91 -13.07
C LYS A 24 14.85 17.44 -12.60
N GLN A 25 15.33 16.98 -11.44
CA GLN A 25 16.66 17.36 -10.97
C GLN A 25 17.77 16.85 -11.90
N ARG A 26 17.60 15.67 -12.49
CA ARG A 26 18.55 15.04 -13.42
C ARG A 26 18.40 15.51 -14.87
N ASP A 27 17.20 15.89 -15.25
CA ASP A 27 16.87 16.42 -16.58
C ASP A 27 16.01 17.68 -16.42
N PRO A 28 16.62 18.89 -16.26
CA PRO A 28 15.90 20.14 -16.11
C PRO A 28 14.99 20.49 -17.30
N GLN A 29 15.22 19.88 -18.47
CA GLN A 29 14.40 20.02 -19.67
C GLN A 29 13.35 18.93 -19.84
N ALA A 30 13.14 18.10 -18.79
CA ALA A 30 12.15 17.03 -18.80
C ALA A 30 10.74 17.55 -19.08
N GLN A 31 10.07 16.91 -20.04
CA GLN A 31 8.67 17.17 -20.34
C GLN A 31 7.85 15.99 -19.85
N PHE A 32 6.86 16.27 -18.99
CA PHE A 32 5.99 15.25 -18.40
C PHE A 32 4.58 15.35 -18.95
N ARG A 33 4.02 14.19 -19.29
CA ARG A 33 2.62 14.02 -19.63
C ARG A 33 2.13 12.74 -18.92
N PHE A 34 0.96 12.76 -18.29
CA PHE A 34 0.63 11.67 -17.39
C PHE A 34 -0.87 11.44 -17.16
N TYR A 35 -1.17 10.20 -16.79
CA TYR A 35 -2.33 9.75 -16.07
C TYR A 35 -1.95 9.66 -14.60
N GLY A 36 -2.64 10.39 -13.71
CA GLY A 36 -2.28 10.50 -12.31
C GLY A 36 -3.27 11.37 -11.56
N GLY A 37 -2.80 12.09 -10.55
CA GLY A 37 -3.63 12.96 -9.74
C GLY A 37 -3.00 14.30 -9.41
N ASP A 38 -3.43 14.87 -8.27
CA ASP A 38 -3.03 16.22 -7.87
C ASP A 38 -1.57 16.28 -7.38
N ALA A 39 -1.02 15.18 -6.82
CA ALA A 39 0.38 15.15 -6.40
C ALA A 39 1.32 15.25 -7.61
N MET A 40 1.09 14.47 -8.67
CA MET A 40 1.85 14.59 -9.92
C MET A 40 1.62 15.93 -10.59
N LYS A 41 0.40 16.47 -10.55
CA LYS A 41 0.07 17.78 -11.12
C LYS A 41 0.84 18.91 -10.43
N ALA A 42 1.04 18.83 -9.13
CA ALA A 42 1.84 19.80 -8.37
C ALA A 42 3.32 19.81 -8.79
N GLU A 43 3.87 18.68 -9.27
CA GLU A 43 5.23 18.62 -9.82
C GLU A 43 5.33 19.22 -11.22
N GLY A 44 4.22 19.59 -11.86
CA GLY A 44 4.16 20.17 -13.21
C GLY A 44 3.98 19.14 -14.32
N GLY A 45 3.92 19.61 -15.57
CA GLY A 45 3.59 18.76 -16.71
C GLY A 45 2.09 18.78 -17.05
N VAL A 46 1.65 17.86 -17.92
CA VAL A 46 0.29 17.83 -18.44
C VAL A 46 -0.48 16.64 -17.88
N LEU A 47 -1.45 16.90 -17.02
CA LEU A 47 -2.42 15.89 -16.55
C LEU A 47 -3.43 15.59 -17.67
N VAL A 48 -3.36 14.40 -18.26
CA VAL A 48 -4.26 13.94 -19.34
C VAL A 48 -5.55 13.37 -18.77
N CYS A 49 -5.44 12.61 -17.69
CA CYS A 49 -6.58 11.98 -17.03
C CYS A 49 -6.31 11.79 -15.54
N HIS A 50 -7.24 12.24 -14.71
CA HIS A 50 -7.16 12.02 -13.27
C HIS A 50 -7.50 10.55 -12.92
N TYR A 51 -6.73 9.93 -12.02
CA TYR A 51 -6.88 8.52 -11.65
C TYR A 51 -8.28 8.19 -11.12
N SER A 52 -8.99 9.14 -10.51
CA SER A 52 -10.35 8.93 -10.04
C SER A 52 -11.32 8.48 -11.14
N LYS A 53 -11.00 8.81 -12.41
CA LYS A 53 -11.77 8.36 -13.59
C LYS A 53 -11.35 6.96 -14.07
N LEU A 54 -10.30 6.36 -13.49
CA LEU A 54 -9.75 5.05 -13.85
C LEU A 54 -9.97 4.00 -12.75
N ALA A 55 -10.33 4.43 -11.55
CA ALA A 55 -10.36 3.62 -10.34
C ALA A 55 -11.57 2.68 -10.27
N TYR A 56 -11.67 1.75 -11.23
CA TYR A 56 -12.60 0.63 -11.15
C TYR A 56 -11.86 -0.58 -10.56
N MET A 57 -12.05 -0.84 -9.26
CA MET A 57 -11.42 -1.96 -8.57
C MET A 57 -12.44 -3.02 -8.15
N GLY A 58 -12.07 -4.29 -8.36
CA GLY A 58 -12.88 -5.47 -8.06
C GLY A 58 -13.45 -6.11 -9.33
N PHE A 59 -13.56 -7.46 -9.31
CA PHE A 59 -14.00 -8.22 -10.50
C PHE A 59 -15.36 -7.78 -11.04
N VAL A 60 -16.30 -7.45 -10.17
CA VAL A 60 -17.66 -7.03 -10.56
C VAL A 60 -17.65 -5.63 -11.15
N GLN A 61 -16.92 -4.68 -10.54
CA GLN A 61 -16.82 -3.31 -11.06
C GLN A 61 -16.05 -3.26 -12.39
N VAL A 62 -14.98 -4.02 -12.52
CA VAL A 62 -14.23 -4.12 -13.79
C VAL A 62 -15.12 -4.70 -14.90
N ALA A 63 -15.95 -5.69 -14.60
CA ALA A 63 -16.88 -6.27 -15.59
C ALA A 63 -17.97 -5.28 -16.02
N LEU A 64 -18.51 -4.51 -15.07
CA LEU A 64 -19.57 -3.50 -15.33
C LEU A 64 -19.05 -2.28 -16.12
N HIS A 65 -17.79 -1.88 -15.92
CA HIS A 65 -17.18 -0.71 -16.55
C HIS A 65 -16.13 -1.06 -17.62
N LEU A 66 -16.17 -2.27 -18.16
CA LEU A 66 -15.23 -2.73 -19.20
C LEU A 66 -15.17 -1.80 -20.41
N PRO A 67 -16.30 -1.28 -20.97
CA PRO A 67 -16.28 -0.34 -22.10
C PRO A 67 -15.53 0.95 -21.77
N GLU A 68 -15.70 1.48 -20.55
CA GLU A 68 -15.05 2.72 -20.10
C GLU A 68 -13.55 2.53 -19.95
N ILE A 69 -13.13 1.37 -19.39
CA ILE A 69 -11.72 1.00 -19.27
C ILE A 69 -11.06 0.88 -20.64
N LEU A 70 -11.74 0.22 -21.60
CA LEU A 70 -11.24 0.07 -22.97
C LEU A 70 -11.15 1.42 -23.69
N THR A 71 -12.15 2.28 -23.51
CA THR A 71 -12.14 3.65 -24.05
C THR A 71 -11.02 4.47 -23.44
N GLY A 72 -10.81 4.40 -22.11
CA GLY A 72 -9.71 5.04 -21.40
C GLY A 72 -8.35 4.56 -21.90
N MET A 73 -8.19 3.26 -22.13
CA MET A 73 -6.96 2.68 -22.70
C MET A 73 -6.73 3.15 -24.15
N SER A 74 -7.75 3.21 -24.97
CA SER A 74 -7.66 3.73 -26.35
C SER A 74 -7.23 5.20 -26.37
N ARG A 75 -7.82 6.02 -25.51
CA ARG A 75 -7.45 7.44 -25.35
C ARG A 75 -6.00 7.59 -24.90
N CYS A 76 -5.56 6.79 -23.91
CA CYS A 76 -4.19 6.79 -23.45
C CYS A 76 -3.19 6.46 -24.57
N LYS A 77 -3.46 5.42 -25.35
CA LYS A 77 -2.63 5.03 -26.50
C LYS A 77 -2.50 6.13 -27.55
N LYS A 78 -3.62 6.78 -27.89
CA LYS A 78 -3.61 7.92 -28.84
C LYS A 78 -2.78 9.08 -28.32
N ASP A 79 -2.89 9.38 -27.05
CA ASP A 79 -2.17 10.48 -26.42
C ASP A 79 -0.67 10.18 -26.31
N ILE A 80 -0.26 8.97 -25.95
CA ILE A 80 1.14 8.53 -25.96
C ILE A 80 1.73 8.63 -27.39
N ALA A 81 0.98 8.19 -28.42
CA ALA A 81 1.42 8.26 -29.81
C ALA A 81 1.63 9.69 -30.28
N ALA A 82 0.74 10.62 -29.89
CA ALA A 82 0.85 12.02 -30.23
C ALA A 82 2.03 12.72 -29.51
N PHE A 83 2.27 12.37 -28.25
CA PHE A 83 3.35 12.97 -27.46
C PHE A 83 4.74 12.45 -27.86
N LYS A 84 4.83 11.21 -28.36
CA LYS A 84 6.08 10.55 -28.76
C LYS A 84 7.12 10.59 -27.63
N PRO A 85 6.87 9.95 -26.49
CA PRO A 85 7.79 9.94 -25.36
C PRO A 85 9.07 9.16 -25.66
N ASP A 86 10.17 9.52 -24.99
CA ASP A 86 11.39 8.75 -24.94
C ASP A 86 11.24 7.56 -24.00
N ALA A 87 10.52 7.78 -22.90
CA ALA A 87 10.24 6.80 -21.85
C ALA A 87 8.77 6.79 -21.43
N VAL A 88 8.22 5.58 -21.24
CA VAL A 88 6.91 5.35 -20.61
C VAL A 88 7.15 4.68 -19.27
N ILE A 89 6.72 5.34 -18.19
CA ILE A 89 6.90 4.87 -16.80
C ILE A 89 5.54 4.45 -16.25
N LEU A 90 5.42 3.17 -15.95
CA LEU A 90 4.20 2.54 -15.47
C LEU A 90 4.32 2.33 -13.95
N VAL A 91 3.41 2.89 -13.16
CA VAL A 91 3.45 2.81 -11.71
C VAL A 91 2.34 1.90 -11.22
N ASP A 92 2.71 0.74 -10.64
CA ASP A 92 1.74 -0.29 -10.19
C ASP A 92 0.60 -0.53 -11.21
N TYR A 93 -0.66 -0.68 -10.78
CA TYR A 93 -1.87 -0.76 -11.61
C TYR A 93 -1.79 -1.75 -12.80
N PRO A 94 -1.43 -3.02 -12.56
CA PRO A 94 -0.98 -3.94 -13.61
C PRO A 94 -2.04 -4.33 -14.64
N GLY A 95 -3.33 -4.23 -14.30
CA GLY A 95 -4.41 -4.56 -15.22
C GLY A 95 -4.43 -3.66 -16.46
N PHE A 96 -4.18 -2.39 -16.28
CA PHE A 96 -4.11 -1.39 -17.33
C PHE A 96 -2.69 -1.25 -17.90
N ASN A 97 -1.71 -1.14 -17.01
CA ASN A 97 -0.34 -0.81 -17.35
C ASN A 97 0.35 -1.86 -18.23
N LEU A 98 0.15 -3.16 -18.00
CA LEU A 98 0.71 -4.20 -18.88
C LEU A 98 0.10 -4.18 -20.29
N GLY A 99 -1.17 -3.79 -20.42
CA GLY A 99 -1.80 -3.56 -21.73
C GLY A 99 -1.20 -2.39 -22.50
N ILE A 100 -0.82 -1.32 -21.78
CA ILE A 100 -0.11 -0.18 -22.36
C ILE A 100 1.33 -0.57 -22.72
N ALA A 101 2.06 -1.25 -21.82
CA ALA A 101 3.41 -1.75 -22.09
C ALA A 101 3.47 -2.54 -23.40
N LYS A 102 2.57 -3.52 -23.55
CA LYS A 102 2.45 -4.34 -24.77
C LYS A 102 2.20 -3.48 -26.01
N TRP A 103 1.33 -2.48 -25.91
CA TRP A 103 1.04 -1.62 -27.07
C TRP A 103 2.21 -0.71 -27.41
N VAL A 104 2.88 -0.10 -26.44
CA VAL A 104 4.05 0.75 -26.62
C VAL A 104 5.17 -0.01 -27.34
N LYS A 105 5.51 -1.20 -26.84
CA LYS A 105 6.58 -2.04 -27.44
C LYS A 105 6.28 -2.50 -28.86
N LYS A 106 5.01 -2.59 -29.25
CA LYS A 106 4.61 -2.98 -30.61
C LYS A 106 4.55 -1.81 -31.59
N ASN A 107 4.33 -0.58 -31.12
CA ASN A 107 4.00 0.53 -31.98
C ASN A 107 5.00 1.71 -31.88
N LEU A 108 5.80 1.77 -30.82
CA LEU A 108 6.73 2.88 -30.55
C LEU A 108 8.13 2.36 -30.22
N LYS A 109 9.11 3.26 -30.34
CA LYS A 109 10.51 2.98 -29.92
C LYS A 109 10.79 3.38 -28.46
N ALA A 110 9.80 3.92 -27.75
CA ALA A 110 9.93 4.35 -26.38
C ALA A 110 10.34 3.20 -25.45
N LYS A 111 11.19 3.48 -24.48
CA LYS A 111 11.55 2.53 -23.41
C LYS A 111 10.42 2.43 -22.40
N VAL A 112 10.18 1.24 -21.91
CA VAL A 112 9.12 0.95 -20.92
C VAL A 112 9.74 0.60 -19.59
N PHE A 113 9.52 1.46 -18.60
CA PHE A 113 9.90 1.26 -17.21
C PHE A 113 8.67 0.87 -16.40
N TYR A 114 8.86 -0.02 -15.46
CA TYR A 114 7.80 -0.37 -14.52
C TYR A 114 8.28 -0.11 -13.09
N TYR A 115 7.69 0.88 -12.44
CA TYR A 115 8.00 1.26 -11.07
C TYR A 115 6.92 0.71 -10.13
N ILE A 116 7.33 0.07 -9.04
CA ILE A 116 6.47 -0.69 -8.12
C ILE A 116 5.92 -1.95 -8.82
N SER A 117 6.67 -3.02 -8.71
CA SER A 117 6.38 -4.31 -9.33
C SER A 117 4.97 -4.82 -9.01
N PRO A 118 4.26 -5.37 -10.00
CA PRO A 118 3.01 -6.09 -9.73
C PRO A 118 3.26 -7.28 -8.80
N LYS A 119 2.41 -7.49 -7.81
CA LYS A 119 2.49 -8.63 -6.88
C LYS A 119 2.13 -9.96 -7.55
N ILE A 120 2.89 -10.32 -8.62
CA ILE A 120 2.62 -11.53 -9.42
C ILE A 120 2.93 -12.82 -8.65
N TRP A 121 3.89 -12.77 -7.74
CA TRP A 121 4.28 -13.86 -6.85
C TRP A 121 3.13 -14.33 -5.95
N ALA A 122 2.12 -13.48 -5.67
CA ALA A 122 0.98 -13.85 -4.85
C ALA A 122 -0.04 -14.73 -5.59
N TRP A 123 -0.37 -14.46 -6.88
CA TRP A 123 -1.50 -15.14 -7.54
C TRP A 123 -1.61 -14.96 -9.07
N LYS A 124 -0.74 -14.21 -9.72
CA LYS A 124 -0.86 -13.89 -11.16
C LYS A 124 0.46 -14.08 -11.92
N GLU A 125 1.14 -15.17 -11.64
CA GLU A 125 2.43 -15.51 -12.22
C GLU A 125 2.39 -15.54 -13.77
N TYR A 126 1.24 -15.83 -14.38
CA TYR A 126 1.07 -15.79 -15.84
C TYR A 126 1.43 -14.43 -16.46
N ARG A 127 1.41 -13.33 -15.67
CA ARG A 127 1.80 -11.98 -16.12
C ARG A 127 3.31 -11.84 -16.36
N LEU A 128 4.10 -12.74 -15.84
CA LEU A 128 5.55 -12.75 -16.02
C LEU A 128 5.94 -12.76 -17.51
N LYS A 129 5.18 -13.48 -18.35
CA LYS A 129 5.39 -13.49 -19.81
C LYS A 129 5.27 -12.10 -20.44
N ASP A 130 4.29 -11.33 -20.00
CA ASP A 130 4.07 -9.96 -20.51
C ASP A 130 5.14 -9.01 -19.97
N ILE A 131 5.53 -9.13 -18.70
CA ILE A 131 6.61 -8.37 -18.09
C ILE A 131 7.91 -8.59 -18.85
N ARG A 132 8.37 -9.85 -18.99
CA ARG A 132 9.61 -10.19 -19.71
C ARG A 132 9.64 -9.69 -21.16
N ARG A 133 8.48 -9.62 -21.79
CA ARG A 133 8.39 -9.25 -23.22
C ARG A 133 8.24 -7.75 -23.46
N TYR A 134 7.63 -7.01 -22.53
CA TYR A 134 7.17 -5.66 -22.79
C TYR A 134 7.69 -4.61 -21.81
N VAL A 135 8.42 -5.01 -20.78
CA VAL A 135 9.05 -4.09 -19.82
C VAL A 135 10.57 -4.16 -20.01
N ASP A 136 11.19 -3.01 -20.28
CA ASP A 136 12.63 -2.92 -20.48
C ASP A 136 13.40 -2.90 -19.16
N CYS A 137 12.85 -2.26 -18.15
CA CYS A 137 13.44 -2.16 -16.81
C CYS A 137 12.35 -2.18 -15.74
N MET A 138 12.45 -3.12 -14.80
CA MET A 138 11.59 -3.25 -13.64
C MET A 138 12.29 -2.68 -12.41
N LEU A 139 11.64 -1.73 -11.74
CA LEU A 139 12.11 -1.08 -10.52
C LEU A 139 11.26 -1.59 -9.34
N SER A 140 11.81 -2.52 -8.59
CA SER A 140 11.14 -3.15 -7.45
C SER A 140 11.33 -2.34 -6.17
N ILE A 141 10.31 -2.36 -5.31
CA ILE A 141 10.32 -1.74 -3.98
C ILE A 141 10.33 -2.78 -2.84
N LEU A 142 10.35 -4.06 -3.16
CA LEU A 142 10.40 -5.15 -2.19
C LEU A 142 11.65 -6.01 -2.46
N PRO A 143 12.58 -6.15 -1.50
CA PRO A 143 13.86 -6.82 -1.72
C PRO A 143 13.72 -8.26 -2.20
N PHE A 144 12.77 -9.03 -1.66
CA PHE A 144 12.56 -10.43 -2.03
C PHE A 144 12.11 -10.62 -3.49
N GLU A 145 11.59 -9.57 -4.14
CA GLU A 145 11.20 -9.62 -5.55
C GLU A 145 12.41 -9.81 -6.46
N VAL A 146 13.59 -9.34 -6.05
CA VAL A 146 14.84 -9.55 -6.80
C VAL A 146 15.10 -11.05 -6.99
N ASP A 147 15.09 -11.80 -5.90
CA ASP A 147 15.30 -13.25 -5.93
C ASP A 147 14.16 -13.99 -6.63
N TYR A 148 12.91 -13.52 -6.45
CA TYR A 148 11.77 -14.09 -7.14
C TYR A 148 11.90 -13.95 -8.64
N TYR A 149 12.18 -12.77 -9.17
CA TYR A 149 12.31 -12.55 -10.61
C TYR A 149 13.57 -13.23 -11.19
N LYS A 150 14.67 -13.27 -10.44
CA LYS A 150 15.90 -13.96 -10.84
C LYS A 150 15.67 -15.47 -11.04
N LYS A 151 14.86 -16.12 -10.20
CA LYS A 151 14.44 -17.53 -10.39
C LYS A 151 13.67 -17.77 -11.68
N HIS A 152 13.17 -16.71 -12.30
CA HIS A 152 12.43 -16.74 -13.56
C HIS A 152 13.20 -16.10 -14.71
N ASP A 153 14.54 -16.03 -14.64
CA ASP A 153 15.44 -15.45 -15.65
C ASP A 153 15.04 -14.03 -16.08
N TYR A 154 14.69 -13.19 -15.12
CA TYR A 154 14.36 -11.79 -15.34
C TYR A 154 15.00 -10.92 -14.25
N ASP A 155 15.88 -10.01 -14.67
CA ASP A 155 16.55 -9.11 -13.74
C ASP A 155 15.67 -7.90 -13.39
N VAL A 156 15.62 -7.57 -12.11
CA VAL A 156 14.94 -6.38 -11.60
C VAL A 156 15.88 -5.59 -10.71
N THR A 157 15.70 -4.29 -10.69
CA THR A 157 16.49 -3.40 -9.83
C THR A 157 15.70 -3.05 -8.57
N TYR A 158 16.21 -3.43 -7.40
CA TYR A 158 15.67 -2.93 -6.13
C TYR A 158 16.09 -1.48 -5.93
N VAL A 159 15.12 -0.59 -5.82
CA VAL A 159 15.36 0.86 -5.68
C VAL A 159 15.10 1.37 -4.26
N GLY A 160 14.78 0.49 -3.31
CA GLY A 160 14.33 0.85 -1.98
C GLY A 160 12.81 0.94 -1.90
N ASN A 161 12.30 1.12 -0.69
CA ASN A 161 10.85 1.16 -0.45
C ASN A 161 10.41 2.59 -0.15
N PRO A 162 9.47 3.18 -0.93
CA PRO A 162 8.98 4.55 -0.69
C PRO A 162 8.33 4.78 0.68
N THR A 163 7.86 3.71 1.35
CA THR A 163 7.36 3.80 2.72
C THR A 163 8.46 4.21 3.70
N VAL A 164 9.72 3.80 3.44
CA VAL A 164 10.88 4.22 4.24
C VAL A 164 11.09 5.73 4.11
N ASP A 165 11.01 6.25 2.87
CA ASP A 165 11.15 7.69 2.60
C ASP A 165 10.08 8.52 3.32
N GLU A 166 8.90 7.95 3.50
CA GLU A 166 7.77 8.62 4.14
C GLU A 166 7.85 8.57 5.67
N LEU A 167 8.26 7.44 6.22
CA LEU A 167 8.18 7.18 7.65
C LEU A 167 9.47 7.43 8.42
N GLU A 168 10.64 7.35 7.79
CA GLU A 168 11.92 7.59 8.49
C GLU A 168 12.03 9.00 9.10
N PRO A 169 11.57 10.08 8.43
CA PRO A 169 11.52 11.40 9.06
C PRO A 169 10.67 11.43 10.34
N LEU A 170 9.55 10.72 10.34
CA LEU A 170 8.63 10.66 11.50
C LEU A 170 9.24 9.95 12.72
N ARG A 171 10.21 9.07 12.52
CA ARG A 171 10.91 8.39 13.63
C ARG A 171 11.90 9.28 14.34
N THR A 172 12.47 10.24 13.64
CA THR A 172 13.47 11.18 14.16
C THR A 172 12.89 12.52 14.59
N GLU A 173 11.68 12.83 14.13
CA GLU A 173 10.97 14.05 14.48
C GLU A 173 10.47 14.02 15.93
N ASN A 174 10.54 15.17 16.59
CA ASN A 174 9.95 15.35 17.92
C ASN A 174 8.42 15.25 17.84
N PHE A 175 7.89 14.14 18.32
CA PHE A 175 6.46 13.90 18.39
C PHE A 175 5.96 14.03 19.84
N SER A 176 4.86 14.73 20.04
CA SER A 176 4.20 14.82 21.32
C SER A 176 2.91 14.04 21.34
N ARG A 177 2.93 12.85 21.94
CA ARG A 177 1.73 12.07 22.21
C ARG A 177 0.69 12.86 23.02
N GLU A 178 1.15 13.70 23.93
CA GLU A 178 0.27 14.56 24.75
C GLU A 178 -0.48 15.58 23.91
N ALA A 179 0.21 16.23 22.94
CA ALA A 179 -0.43 17.16 22.02
C ALA A 179 -1.48 16.46 21.16
N PHE A 180 -1.15 15.28 20.61
CA PHE A 180 -2.09 14.46 19.86
C PHE A 180 -3.32 14.08 20.70
N CYS A 181 -3.11 13.58 21.92
CA CYS A 181 -4.23 13.22 22.81
C CYS A 181 -5.13 14.40 23.10
N ARG A 182 -4.58 15.58 23.40
CA ARG A 182 -5.37 16.80 23.66
C ARG A 182 -6.17 17.25 22.44
N ALA A 183 -5.58 17.19 21.24
CA ALA A 183 -6.25 17.58 20.00
C ALA A 183 -7.48 16.70 19.67
N HIS A 184 -7.48 15.46 20.16
CA HIS A 184 -8.54 14.48 19.89
C HIS A 184 -9.41 14.12 21.10
N ASP A 185 -9.36 14.91 22.18
CA ASP A 185 -10.07 14.65 23.44
C ASP A 185 -9.81 13.25 24.00
N LEU A 186 -8.55 12.83 23.97
CA LEU A 186 -8.08 11.55 24.50
C LEU A 186 -7.39 11.77 25.87
N ASN A 187 -7.51 10.79 26.74
CA ASN A 187 -6.82 10.81 28.02
C ASN A 187 -5.33 10.46 27.83
N VAL A 188 -4.45 11.36 28.18
CA VAL A 188 -2.98 11.20 28.03
C VAL A 188 -2.46 10.01 28.84
N ASN A 189 -3.10 9.68 29.96
CA ASN A 189 -2.67 8.60 30.87
C ASN A 189 -3.22 7.21 30.49
N GLN A 190 -4.14 7.14 29.53
CA GLN A 190 -4.68 5.85 29.09
C GLN A 190 -4.00 5.37 27.81
N PRO A 191 -3.66 4.09 27.71
CA PRO A 191 -3.12 3.53 26.49
C PRO A 191 -4.14 3.51 25.35
N ILE A 192 -3.66 3.54 24.12
CA ILE A 192 -4.49 3.57 22.90
C ILE A 192 -4.36 2.27 22.16
N ILE A 193 -5.50 1.69 21.77
CA ILE A 193 -5.58 0.64 20.76
C ILE A 193 -5.96 1.32 19.44
N ALA A 194 -5.06 1.27 18.46
CA ALA A 194 -5.33 1.77 17.12
C ALA A 194 -6.04 0.73 16.27
N ILE A 195 -7.06 1.14 15.52
CA ILE A 195 -7.77 0.29 14.55
C ILE A 195 -7.60 0.85 13.16
N LEU A 196 -6.95 0.09 12.28
CA LEU A 196 -6.80 0.37 10.85
C LEU A 196 -7.64 -0.65 10.07
N ALA A 197 -8.93 -0.36 9.92
CA ALA A 197 -9.92 -1.31 9.40
C ALA A 197 -9.90 -1.52 7.87
N GLY A 198 -9.00 -0.82 7.16
CA GLY A 198 -8.86 -0.86 5.71
C GLY A 198 -9.07 0.49 5.05
N SER A 199 -8.74 0.59 3.77
CA SER A 199 -8.84 1.82 2.96
C SER A 199 -10.12 1.89 2.12
N ARG A 200 -10.87 0.80 2.00
CA ARG A 200 -12.06 0.69 1.14
C ARG A 200 -13.32 0.43 1.97
N LYS A 201 -14.45 0.98 1.54
CA LYS A 201 -15.77 0.75 2.19
C LYS A 201 -16.02 -0.72 2.50
N ALA A 202 -15.74 -1.61 1.54
CA ALA A 202 -15.98 -3.04 1.70
C ALA A 202 -15.08 -3.69 2.78
N GLU A 203 -13.83 -3.25 2.90
CA GLU A 203 -12.88 -3.69 3.93
C GLU A 203 -13.33 -3.22 5.31
N VAL A 204 -13.60 -1.92 5.44
CA VAL A 204 -14.07 -1.33 6.70
C VAL A 204 -15.36 -2.00 7.19
N MET A 205 -16.35 -2.16 6.30
CA MET A 205 -17.61 -2.86 6.63
C MET A 205 -17.42 -4.33 7.06
N GLY A 206 -16.37 -4.98 6.57
CA GLY A 206 -16.06 -6.37 6.94
C GLY A 206 -15.27 -6.50 8.24
N ASN A 207 -14.21 -5.70 8.38
CA ASN A 207 -13.22 -5.84 9.44
C ASN A 207 -13.60 -5.08 10.72
N LEU A 208 -14.08 -3.83 10.58
CA LEU A 208 -14.31 -2.93 11.71
C LEU A 208 -15.22 -3.51 12.80
N PRO A 209 -16.37 -4.16 12.48
CA PRO A 209 -17.23 -4.70 13.53
C PRO A 209 -16.53 -5.72 14.44
N VAL A 210 -15.73 -6.62 13.85
CA VAL A 210 -14.99 -7.64 14.61
C VAL A 210 -13.85 -7.02 15.40
N MET A 211 -13.15 -6.04 14.83
CA MET A 211 -12.08 -5.31 15.50
C MET A 211 -12.61 -4.52 16.70
N LEU A 212 -13.76 -3.87 16.57
CA LEU A 212 -14.42 -3.14 17.65
C LEU A 212 -14.88 -4.08 18.76
N ASP A 213 -15.55 -5.19 18.42
CA ASP A 213 -16.00 -6.17 19.41
C ASP A 213 -14.85 -6.75 20.25
N ALA A 214 -13.65 -6.85 19.69
CA ALA A 214 -12.45 -7.22 20.44
C ALA A 214 -11.91 -6.05 21.29
N ALA A 215 -11.74 -4.87 20.65
CA ALA A 215 -11.01 -3.75 21.25
C ALA A 215 -11.76 -3.09 22.43
N ILE A 216 -13.09 -3.01 22.38
CA ILE A 216 -13.88 -2.39 23.47
C ILE A 216 -13.88 -3.20 24.78
N ARG A 217 -13.38 -4.43 24.76
CA ARG A 217 -13.22 -5.27 25.97
C ARG A 217 -12.03 -4.85 26.83
N PHE A 218 -11.14 -4.02 26.28
CA PHE A 218 -10.00 -3.46 27.01
C PHE A 218 -10.45 -2.21 27.77
N THR A 219 -11.06 -2.39 28.94
CA THR A 219 -11.68 -1.31 29.72
C THR A 219 -10.72 -0.22 30.20
N CYS A 220 -9.41 -0.52 30.25
CA CYS A 220 -8.37 0.43 30.63
C CYS A 220 -7.74 1.16 29.41
N HIS A 221 -8.22 0.90 28.19
CA HIS A 221 -7.68 1.46 26.96
C HIS A 221 -8.69 2.36 26.27
N GLN A 222 -8.19 3.29 25.48
CA GLN A 222 -8.99 4.06 24.54
C GLN A 222 -8.89 3.43 23.15
N VAL A 223 -10.01 3.28 22.47
CA VAL A 223 -10.06 2.75 21.12
C VAL A 223 -10.16 3.89 20.13
N VAL A 224 -9.20 3.97 19.22
CA VAL A 224 -9.14 5.02 18.19
C VAL A 224 -9.04 4.40 16.80
N ILE A 225 -9.93 4.80 15.91
CA ILE A 225 -9.97 4.34 14.53
C ILE A 225 -9.21 5.34 13.65
N ALA A 226 -8.30 4.85 12.82
CA ALA A 226 -7.80 5.61 11.69
C ALA A 226 -8.86 5.64 10.59
N GLY A 227 -9.46 6.79 10.36
CA GLY A 227 -10.46 7.00 9.32
C GLY A 227 -9.86 6.82 7.93
N ALA A 228 -10.46 5.95 7.11
CA ALA A 228 -9.95 5.66 5.78
C ALA A 228 -10.05 6.89 4.85
N PRO A 229 -9.04 7.14 3.99
CA PRO A 229 -9.10 8.23 3.03
C PRO A 229 -10.36 8.16 2.15
N GLY A 230 -11.06 9.29 2.02
CA GLY A 230 -12.28 9.37 1.20
C GLY A 230 -13.54 8.81 1.86
N LEU A 231 -13.49 8.40 3.15
CA LEU A 231 -14.66 8.10 3.96
C LEU A 231 -14.88 9.20 5.01
N THR A 232 -16.16 9.49 5.29
CA THR A 232 -16.56 10.51 6.27
C THR A 232 -17.01 9.90 7.59
N ALA A 233 -17.12 10.69 8.64
CA ALA A 233 -17.62 10.24 9.94
C ALA A 233 -19.01 9.58 9.84
N ASP A 234 -19.90 10.12 8.99
CA ASP A 234 -21.25 9.58 8.75
C ASP A 234 -21.23 8.12 8.24
N PHE A 235 -20.19 7.73 7.53
CA PHE A 235 -20.03 6.34 7.09
C PHE A 235 -19.77 5.40 8.28
N TYR A 236 -19.05 5.84 9.28
CA TYR A 236 -18.71 5.05 10.47
C TYR A 236 -19.82 5.01 11.50
N GLN A 237 -20.62 6.08 11.60
CA GLN A 237 -21.62 6.24 12.64
C GLN A 237 -22.57 5.05 12.80
N PRO A 238 -23.20 4.49 11.73
CA PRO A 238 -24.09 3.33 11.85
C PRO A 238 -23.37 2.05 12.36
N ILE A 239 -22.04 1.98 12.21
CA ILE A 239 -21.26 0.88 12.76
C ILE A 239 -21.03 1.13 14.24
N LEU A 240 -20.62 2.33 14.62
CA LEU A 240 -20.34 2.73 16.01
C LEU A 240 -21.58 2.66 16.90
N ASP A 241 -22.74 3.01 16.41
CA ASP A 241 -24.01 2.97 17.16
C ASP A 241 -24.37 1.56 17.66
N ARG A 242 -23.76 0.53 17.08
CA ARG A 242 -23.93 -0.86 17.51
C ARG A 242 -23.06 -1.24 18.71
N PHE A 243 -22.08 -0.40 19.05
CA PHE A 243 -21.09 -0.66 20.10
C PHE A 243 -21.18 0.43 21.17
N ARG A 244 -21.43 -0.01 22.42
CA ARG A 244 -21.39 0.89 23.59
C ARG A 244 -20.04 0.71 24.28
N ALA A 245 -19.12 1.62 24.02
CA ALA A 245 -17.79 1.62 24.63
C ALA A 245 -17.69 2.74 25.69
N VAL A 246 -16.94 2.50 26.75
CA VAL A 246 -16.57 3.48 27.77
C VAL A 246 -15.05 3.35 28.00
N PRO A 247 -14.25 4.35 27.64
CA PRO A 247 -14.63 5.59 26.94
C PRO A 247 -15.13 5.34 25.50
N PRO A 248 -15.87 6.31 24.91
CA PRO A 248 -16.39 6.16 23.55
C PRO A 248 -15.27 6.03 22.51
N VAL A 249 -15.52 5.25 21.48
CA VAL A 249 -14.58 5.08 20.35
C VAL A 249 -14.44 6.42 19.62
N LYS A 250 -13.19 6.82 19.37
CA LYS A 250 -12.85 8.03 18.58
C LYS A 250 -12.43 7.65 17.18
N ILE A 251 -12.58 8.58 16.24
CA ILE A 251 -12.08 8.45 14.86
C ILE A 251 -11.18 9.64 14.54
N VAL A 252 -10.03 9.38 13.98
CA VAL A 252 -9.07 10.38 13.53
C VAL A 252 -8.88 10.25 12.03
N PHE A 253 -8.97 11.36 11.29
CA PHE A 253 -8.82 11.42 9.84
C PHE A 253 -7.54 12.16 9.45
N GLY A 254 -6.79 11.60 8.50
CA GLY A 254 -5.58 12.25 7.97
C GLY A 254 -4.33 12.14 8.85
N GLU A 255 -4.43 11.63 10.07
CA GLU A 255 -3.36 11.58 11.06
C GLU A 255 -3.05 10.13 11.49
N THR A 256 -3.08 9.19 10.54
CA THR A 256 -2.86 7.75 10.82
C THR A 256 -1.51 7.49 11.48
N TYR A 257 -0.46 8.19 11.06
CA TYR A 257 0.89 7.98 11.60
C TYR A 257 1.02 8.53 13.03
N ASP A 258 0.40 9.65 13.35
CA ASP A 258 0.40 10.21 14.70
C ASP A 258 -0.43 9.34 15.65
N LEU A 259 -1.54 8.78 15.17
CA LEU A 259 -2.28 7.76 15.90
C LEU A 259 -1.41 6.53 16.17
N LEU A 260 -0.70 6.01 15.18
CA LEU A 260 0.20 4.86 15.36
C LEU A 260 1.32 5.17 16.35
N ARG A 261 1.98 6.32 16.23
CA ARG A 261 3.02 6.78 17.18
C ARG A 261 2.51 6.94 18.62
N SER A 262 1.19 7.15 18.79
CA SER A 262 0.52 7.24 20.08
C SER A 262 0.02 5.92 20.62
N ALA A 263 -0.09 4.89 19.78
CA ALA A 263 -0.73 3.63 20.11
C ALA A 263 0.19 2.67 20.87
N GLN A 264 -0.37 1.91 21.80
CA GLN A 264 0.31 0.82 22.47
C GLN A 264 0.32 -0.45 21.62
N VAL A 265 -0.78 -0.69 20.91
CA VAL A 265 -0.98 -1.87 20.06
C VAL A 265 -2.00 -1.52 18.96
N ALA A 266 -1.96 -2.24 17.84
CA ALA A 266 -2.85 -2.00 16.73
C ALA A 266 -3.52 -3.27 16.17
N ALA A 267 -4.78 -3.16 15.77
CA ALA A 267 -5.46 -4.12 14.90
C ALA A 267 -5.47 -3.56 13.47
N VAL A 268 -4.80 -4.25 12.53
CA VAL A 268 -4.49 -3.69 11.22
C VAL A 268 -4.99 -4.59 10.10
N THR A 269 -5.74 -4.04 9.16
CA THR A 269 -6.13 -4.77 7.95
C THR A 269 -4.91 -5.05 7.07
N SER A 270 -4.81 -6.29 6.57
CA SER A 270 -3.71 -6.69 5.69
C SER A 270 -3.57 -5.76 4.47
N GLY A 271 -2.37 -5.24 4.26
CA GLY A 271 -2.03 -4.28 3.20
C GLY A 271 -0.76 -3.52 3.55
N THR A 272 -0.55 -2.37 2.92
CA THR A 272 0.61 -1.49 3.18
C THR A 272 0.64 -1.00 4.63
N ALA A 273 -0.54 -0.80 5.24
CA ALA A 273 -0.66 -0.38 6.63
C ALA A 273 0.05 -1.32 7.63
N THR A 274 0.19 -2.62 7.31
CA THR A 274 0.94 -3.55 8.17
C THR A 274 2.43 -3.23 8.19
N LEU A 275 2.98 -2.82 7.05
CA LEU A 275 4.37 -2.38 6.94
C LEU A 275 4.59 -1.05 7.66
N GLU A 276 3.70 -0.10 7.48
CA GLU A 276 3.72 1.22 8.11
C GLU A 276 3.67 1.09 9.64
N THR A 277 2.76 0.28 10.15
CA THR A 277 2.61 -0.01 11.59
C THR A 277 3.87 -0.63 12.18
N ALA A 278 4.45 -1.63 11.50
CA ALA A 278 5.70 -2.25 11.92
C ALA A 278 6.89 -1.28 11.84
N PHE A 279 6.96 -0.45 10.81
CA PHE A 279 8.01 0.55 10.64
C PHE A 279 8.01 1.58 11.77
N LEU A 280 6.82 2.00 12.23
CA LEU A 280 6.62 2.89 13.36
C LEU A 280 6.71 2.19 14.73
N ASN A 281 7.13 0.93 14.77
CA ASN A 281 7.38 0.17 16.00
C ASN A 281 6.13 -0.11 16.85
N VAL A 282 4.96 -0.24 16.22
CA VAL A 282 3.71 -0.53 16.92
C VAL A 282 3.41 -2.03 16.80
N PRO A 283 3.33 -2.77 17.91
CA PRO A 283 2.89 -4.16 17.90
C PRO A 283 1.50 -4.30 17.31
N GLN A 284 1.31 -5.30 16.45
CA GLN A 284 0.07 -5.42 15.70
C GLN A 284 -0.42 -6.85 15.55
N VAL A 285 -1.73 -6.97 15.40
CA VAL A 285 -2.41 -8.17 14.90
C VAL A 285 -2.99 -7.84 13.53
N VAL A 286 -2.63 -8.64 12.54
CA VAL A 286 -3.11 -8.46 11.16
C VAL A 286 -4.46 -9.14 11.00
N CYS A 287 -5.43 -8.39 10.49
CA CYS A 287 -6.82 -8.80 10.35
C CYS A 287 -7.25 -8.72 8.89
N TYR A 288 -7.99 -9.72 8.43
CA TYR A 288 -8.62 -9.64 7.11
C TYR A 288 -9.85 -10.54 7.03
N GLN A 289 -11.01 -9.92 6.79
CA GLN A 289 -12.27 -10.63 6.61
C GLN A 289 -12.59 -10.80 5.12
N PHE A 290 -12.81 -12.03 4.71
CA PHE A 290 -13.27 -12.31 3.35
C PHE A 290 -14.80 -12.18 3.27
N ARG A 291 -15.30 -11.40 2.32
CA ARG A 291 -16.71 -11.41 1.97
C ARG A 291 -16.98 -12.52 0.98
N GLY A 292 -17.77 -13.51 1.38
CA GLY A 292 -18.21 -14.60 0.52
C GLY A 292 -18.84 -15.73 1.34
N GLY A 293 -19.77 -16.46 0.75
CA GLY A 293 -20.40 -17.63 1.39
C GLY A 293 -19.38 -18.77 1.61
N LYS A 294 -19.80 -19.83 2.31
CA LYS A 294 -18.94 -21.00 2.66
C LYS A 294 -18.15 -21.58 1.47
N LEU A 295 -18.65 -21.45 0.25
CA LEU A 295 -17.97 -21.94 -0.96
C LEU A 295 -16.76 -21.08 -1.35
N VAL A 296 -16.92 -19.75 -1.35
CA VAL A 296 -15.82 -18.79 -1.59
C VAL A 296 -14.73 -18.99 -0.53
N TYR A 297 -15.15 -19.29 0.67
CA TYR A 297 -14.30 -19.59 1.80
C TYR A 297 -13.40 -20.82 1.56
N LYS A 298 -13.97 -21.95 1.14
CA LYS A 298 -13.22 -23.19 0.81
C LYS A 298 -12.24 -22.98 -0.35
N ILE A 299 -12.64 -22.21 -1.37
CA ILE A 299 -11.78 -21.91 -2.52
C ILE A 299 -10.61 -21.03 -2.08
N MET A 300 -10.84 -20.03 -1.23
CA MET A 300 -9.78 -19.18 -0.71
C MET A 300 -8.89 -19.89 0.29
N GLU A 301 -9.42 -20.77 1.12
CA GLU A 301 -8.62 -21.62 2.02
C GLU A 301 -7.66 -22.51 1.22
N LEU A 302 -8.11 -23.08 0.10
CA LEU A 302 -7.26 -23.84 -0.80
C LEU A 302 -6.20 -22.98 -1.48
N ALA A 303 -6.54 -21.74 -1.87
CA ALA A 303 -5.61 -20.77 -2.43
C ALA A 303 -4.61 -20.27 -1.37
N LEU A 304 -5.06 -20.01 -0.15
CA LEU A 304 -4.22 -19.59 0.98
C LEU A 304 -3.25 -20.68 1.45
N ARG A 305 -3.58 -21.97 1.28
CA ARG A 305 -2.62 -23.07 1.52
C ARG A 305 -1.37 -22.99 0.64
N ARG A 306 -1.46 -22.30 -0.52
CA ARG A 306 -0.33 -22.03 -1.42
C ARG A 306 0.37 -20.71 -1.10
N ILE A 307 -0.33 -19.78 -0.46
CA ILE A 307 0.20 -18.48 -0.03
C ILE A 307 0.55 -18.61 1.44
N ARG A 308 1.83 -18.77 1.74
CA ARG A 308 2.31 -18.99 3.10
C ARG A 308 2.01 -17.81 4.02
N TYR A 309 1.95 -16.58 3.47
CA TYR A 309 1.82 -15.32 4.20
C TYR A 309 1.11 -14.25 3.38
N VAL A 310 0.37 -13.36 4.05
CA VAL A 310 -0.45 -12.33 3.39
C VAL A 310 0.05 -10.91 3.68
N SER A 311 0.59 -10.64 4.89
CA SER A 311 1.10 -9.32 5.22
C SER A 311 2.49 -9.07 4.62
N LEU A 312 2.78 -7.80 4.32
CA LEU A 312 4.10 -7.40 3.81
C LEU A 312 5.21 -7.65 4.84
N VAL A 313 4.92 -7.57 6.13
CA VAL A 313 5.88 -7.88 7.20
C VAL A 313 6.38 -9.32 7.10
N TYR A 314 5.46 -10.27 6.97
CA TYR A 314 5.79 -11.67 6.79
C TYR A 314 6.60 -11.95 5.53
N LEU A 315 6.18 -11.32 4.42
CA LEU A 315 6.83 -11.51 3.12
C LEU A 315 8.26 -10.96 3.09
N LEU A 316 8.51 -9.88 3.83
CA LEU A 316 9.84 -9.28 3.94
C LEU A 316 10.76 -10.09 4.84
N LEU A 317 10.23 -10.64 5.93
CA LEU A 317 11.01 -11.35 6.94
C LEU A 317 11.16 -12.84 6.65
N ASP A 318 10.29 -13.41 5.82
CA ASP A 318 10.10 -14.87 5.65
C ASP A 318 9.99 -15.61 6.99
N SER A 319 9.39 -14.94 7.99
CA SER A 319 9.26 -15.43 9.37
C SER A 319 7.97 -14.94 10.03
N PRO A 320 7.42 -15.68 11.02
CA PRO A 320 6.17 -15.35 11.72
C PRO A 320 6.34 -14.19 12.72
N ALA A 321 6.61 -12.98 12.22
CA ALA A 321 6.82 -11.79 13.06
C ALA A 321 5.51 -11.22 13.63
N VAL A 322 4.38 -11.45 12.98
CA VAL A 322 3.06 -10.93 13.38
C VAL A 322 2.01 -12.02 13.29
N VAL A 323 0.97 -11.95 14.11
CA VAL A 323 -0.17 -12.88 14.01
C VAL A 323 -1.12 -12.40 12.92
N GLU A 324 -1.49 -13.29 12.01
CA GLU A 324 -2.47 -13.05 10.96
C GLU A 324 -3.77 -13.79 11.24
N LEU A 325 -4.83 -13.04 11.48
CA LEU A 325 -6.19 -13.55 11.66
C LEU A 325 -6.98 -13.33 10.37
N LEU A 326 -7.03 -14.37 9.54
CA LEU A 326 -7.63 -14.30 8.22
C LEU A 326 -8.96 -15.04 8.20
N GLY A 327 -9.97 -14.37 7.67
CA GLY A 327 -11.28 -14.93 7.41
C GLY A 327 -11.94 -15.58 8.67
N PRO A 328 -12.22 -16.95 8.74
CA PRO A 328 -12.85 -17.55 9.91
C PRO A 328 -12.02 -17.49 11.17
N TYR A 329 -10.72 -17.32 10.99
CA TYR A 329 -9.82 -17.18 12.12
C TYR A 329 -9.87 -15.77 12.73
N LEU A 330 -10.44 -14.77 12.03
CA LEU A 330 -10.72 -13.46 12.57
C LEU A 330 -12.03 -13.48 13.36
N THR A 331 -11.92 -13.75 14.66
CA THR A 331 -13.01 -13.64 15.62
C THR A 331 -12.64 -12.66 16.72
N ALA A 332 -13.63 -12.02 17.32
CA ALA A 332 -13.39 -11.06 18.42
C ALA A 332 -12.62 -11.68 19.58
N ASN A 333 -12.92 -12.93 19.94
CA ASN A 333 -12.21 -13.63 21.03
C ASN A 333 -10.73 -13.84 20.70
N ARG A 334 -10.40 -14.32 19.50
CA ARG A 334 -9.00 -14.52 19.11
C ARG A 334 -8.26 -13.21 19.00
N LEU A 335 -8.89 -12.19 18.39
CA LEU A 335 -8.26 -10.88 18.27
C LEU A 335 -8.01 -10.26 19.65
N TYR A 336 -8.96 -10.36 20.58
CA TYR A 336 -8.77 -9.93 21.97
C TYR A 336 -7.57 -10.65 22.61
N THR A 337 -7.50 -11.99 22.50
CA THR A 337 -6.40 -12.78 23.06
C THR A 337 -5.03 -12.36 22.50
N GLU A 338 -4.94 -12.19 21.16
CA GLU A 338 -3.67 -11.84 20.53
C GLU A 338 -3.26 -10.38 20.83
N LEU A 339 -4.20 -9.43 20.87
CA LEU A 339 -3.93 -8.05 21.28
C LEU A 339 -3.47 -8.01 22.75
N SER A 340 -4.11 -8.78 23.64
CA SER A 340 -3.70 -8.87 25.06
C SER A 340 -2.29 -9.41 25.20
N ARG A 341 -1.93 -10.43 24.40
CA ARG A 341 -0.62 -11.07 24.44
C ARG A 341 0.54 -10.12 24.10
N ILE A 342 0.30 -9.13 23.22
CA ILE A 342 1.32 -8.19 22.78
C ILE A 342 1.12 -6.76 23.33
N GLY A 343 0.06 -6.55 24.10
CA GLY A 343 -0.31 -5.23 24.64
C GLY A 343 0.63 -4.75 25.74
N GLU A 344 1.15 -5.64 26.56
CA GLU A 344 2.04 -5.34 27.67
C GLU A 344 3.51 -5.67 27.33
N ASP A 345 4.46 -5.20 28.15
CA ASP A 345 5.86 -5.58 27.98
C ASP A 345 6.10 -7.04 28.37
N CYS A 346 6.17 -7.88 27.36
CA CYS A 346 6.34 -9.32 27.47
C CYS A 346 7.33 -9.84 26.42
N ALA A 347 7.66 -11.13 26.51
CA ALA A 347 8.60 -11.76 25.58
C ALA A 347 8.12 -11.69 24.12
N ASP A 348 6.81 -11.91 23.87
CA ASP A 348 6.22 -11.89 22.53
C ASP A 348 6.27 -10.50 21.91
N ARG A 349 5.97 -9.45 22.69
CA ARG A 349 6.11 -8.06 22.24
C ARG A 349 7.55 -7.73 21.88
N ARG A 350 8.51 -8.06 22.74
CA ARG A 350 9.93 -7.80 22.49
C ARG A 350 10.44 -8.55 21.27
N ALA A 351 10.04 -9.80 21.07
CA ALA A 351 10.38 -10.57 19.88
C ALA A 351 9.81 -9.93 18.60
N MET A 352 8.55 -9.50 18.61
CA MET A 352 7.92 -8.79 17.50
C MET A 352 8.67 -7.50 17.14
N LEU A 353 9.03 -6.69 18.13
CA LEU A 353 9.76 -5.43 17.92
C LEU A 353 11.19 -5.68 17.39
N ALA A 354 11.87 -6.75 17.82
CA ALA A 354 13.16 -7.14 17.27
C ALA A 354 13.05 -7.53 15.78
N GLU A 355 12.00 -8.25 15.38
CA GLU A 355 11.74 -8.55 13.97
C GLU A 355 11.44 -7.27 13.16
N TYR A 356 10.81 -6.25 13.74
CA TYR A 356 10.60 -4.97 13.08
C TYR A 356 11.92 -4.22 12.81
N GLU A 357 12.90 -4.29 13.72
CA GLU A 357 14.25 -3.78 13.47
C GLU A 357 14.92 -4.52 12.30
N ARG A 358 14.82 -5.85 12.29
CA ARG A 358 15.34 -6.65 11.19
C ARG A 358 14.67 -6.29 9.86
N MET A 359 13.35 -6.09 9.86
CA MET A 359 12.61 -5.64 8.67
C MET A 359 13.11 -4.29 8.15
N ARG A 360 13.33 -3.31 9.04
CA ARG A 360 13.90 -2.01 8.65
C ARG A 360 15.29 -2.15 8.02
N SER A 361 16.14 -2.99 8.60
CA SER A 361 17.45 -3.28 8.04
C SER A 361 17.39 -3.88 6.63
N ILE A 362 16.41 -4.76 6.37
CA ILE A 362 16.17 -5.36 5.06
C ILE A 362 15.67 -4.32 4.04
N LEU A 363 14.80 -3.40 4.45
CA LEU A 363 14.28 -2.34 3.59
C LEU A 363 15.37 -1.31 3.24
N GLY A 364 16.34 -1.12 4.09
CA GLY A 364 17.46 -0.20 3.86
C GLY A 364 17.11 1.27 4.08
N ALA A 365 17.99 2.14 3.61
CA ALA A 365 17.90 3.60 3.79
C ALA A 365 16.85 4.25 2.86
N PRO A 366 16.34 5.45 3.22
CA PRO A 366 15.53 6.29 2.33
C PRO A 366 16.24 6.58 0.99
N GLY A 367 15.54 7.16 0.02
CA GLY A 367 16.05 7.51 -1.31
C GLY A 367 15.51 6.62 -2.43
N ALA A 368 14.36 5.95 -2.24
CA ALA A 368 13.76 5.10 -3.28
C ALA A 368 13.43 5.87 -4.57
N PRO A 369 12.80 7.06 -4.55
CA PRO A 369 12.54 7.85 -5.74
C PRO A 369 13.83 8.29 -6.45
N GLU A 370 14.86 8.66 -5.68
CA GLU A 370 16.17 9.06 -6.20
C GLU A 370 16.85 7.93 -6.96
N ARG A 371 16.96 6.74 -6.33
CA ARG A 371 17.54 5.56 -6.97
C ARG A 371 16.75 5.08 -8.17
N ALA A 372 15.41 5.23 -8.15
CA ALA A 372 14.57 4.94 -9.30
C ALA A 372 14.84 5.90 -10.47
N ALA A 373 14.96 7.20 -10.21
CA ALA A 373 15.29 8.21 -11.22
C ALA A 373 16.71 7.99 -11.78
N GLU A 374 17.67 7.63 -10.94
CA GLU A 374 19.03 7.28 -11.36
C GLU A 374 19.04 6.07 -12.29
N ALA A 375 18.36 4.99 -11.91
CA ALA A 375 18.27 3.77 -12.72
C ALA A 375 17.63 4.05 -14.10
N ILE A 376 16.55 4.85 -14.15
CA ILE A 376 15.90 5.27 -15.39
C ILE A 376 16.87 6.10 -16.25
N SER A 377 17.53 7.09 -15.66
CA SER A 377 18.44 7.98 -16.38
C SER A 377 19.64 7.22 -16.93
N ARG A 378 20.24 6.31 -16.16
CA ARG A 378 21.32 5.45 -16.61
C ARG A 378 20.89 4.59 -17.79
N PHE A 379 19.75 3.89 -17.68
CA PHE A 379 19.22 3.03 -18.74
C PHE A 379 18.94 3.79 -20.04
N LEU A 380 18.53 5.06 -19.97
CA LEU A 380 18.25 5.89 -21.15
C LEU A 380 19.54 6.43 -21.80
N ASN A 381 20.60 6.62 -21.01
CA ASN A 381 21.88 7.14 -21.48
C ASN A 381 22.85 6.03 -21.95
N ASP A 382 22.73 4.81 -21.42
CA ASP A 382 23.50 3.64 -21.89
C ASP A 382 22.96 3.21 -23.27
N LYS A 383 23.62 3.74 -24.34
CA LYS A 383 23.34 3.41 -25.76
C LYS A 383 24.26 2.29 -26.24
#